data_7e636560f990aad9fa91ee45243d48cf
#
_entry.id   7e636560f990aad9fa91ee45243d48cf
#
_cell.length_a   1.000
_cell.length_b   1.000
_cell.length_c   1.000
_cell.angle_alpha   90.00
_cell.angle_beta   90.00
_cell.angle_gamma   90.00
#
_symmetry.space_group_name_H-M   'P 1'
#
loop_
_entity.id
_entity.type
_entity.pdbx_description
1 polymer ?
#
loop_
_entity_poly.entity_id
_entity_poly.type
_entity_poly.pdbx_seq_one_letter_code
_entity_poly.pdbx_strand_id
1 'polypeptide(L)'
;VDAVHRAVWGEDATDAVPTPLQRAVQDNGGLVLGGFADIHLAGYAVAFLGWDGAALYQYIHSTAVRPEYQNHHLGFQMHSSLRQEVLQLGLSEVRLAFDPLQSRNAWLFVHRLGGLPDRYLHHYYGQLPDAVNRGIESDRIRLIWSLASPRVERRLEGTYPTPAEDEARWRSATPLIRTEPGESGVRLPVEVQEPSGPVAHLEIPFDFALVREHEPAALGRWRHATRDAFRAAADLGYSVDDFAIVSVEHERRSFYLLSPTPAAASEPVAGGPSPGRG
;
A
#
# COMPACT_ATOMS: atom_id res chain seq x y z
N VAL A 1 12.60 -16.41 8.46
CA VAL A 1 12.43 -15.14 7.73
C VAL A 1 13.27 -15.16 6.46
N ASP A 2 14.60 -15.33 6.54
CA ASP A 2 15.53 -15.25 5.40
C ASP A 2 15.12 -16.14 4.21
N ALA A 3 14.80 -17.42 4.44
CA ALA A 3 14.39 -18.34 3.38
C ALA A 3 13.09 -17.93 2.66
N VAL A 4 12.15 -17.29 3.37
CA VAL A 4 10.94 -16.73 2.73
C VAL A 4 11.27 -15.45 1.98
N HIS A 5 12.17 -14.63 2.53
CA HIS A 5 12.64 -13.41 1.88
C HIS A 5 13.26 -13.71 0.51
N ARG A 6 14.23 -14.63 0.46
CA ARG A 6 14.88 -15.05 -0.80
C ARG A 6 13.91 -15.64 -1.81
N ALA A 7 12.91 -16.41 -1.36
CA ALA A 7 11.90 -16.97 -2.24
C ALA A 7 11.04 -15.90 -2.96
N VAL A 8 10.92 -14.69 -2.37
CA VAL A 8 10.12 -13.58 -2.93
C VAL A 8 10.99 -12.61 -3.74
N TRP A 9 12.15 -12.22 -3.21
CA TRP A 9 12.99 -11.18 -3.81
C TRP A 9 14.22 -11.70 -4.56
N GLY A 10 14.46 -13.01 -4.52
CA GLY A 10 15.59 -13.66 -5.19
C GLY A 10 16.78 -13.92 -4.26
N GLU A 11 17.67 -14.79 -4.69
CA GLU A 11 18.84 -15.19 -3.93
C GLU A 11 19.84 -14.03 -3.68
N ASP A 12 19.85 -13.04 -4.56
CA ASP A 12 20.68 -11.84 -4.45
C ASP A 12 20.11 -10.79 -3.46
N ALA A 13 18.90 -11.01 -2.92
CA ALA A 13 18.29 -10.09 -1.96
C ALA A 13 19.08 -10.12 -0.63
N THR A 14 19.76 -9.02 -0.32
CA THR A 14 20.64 -8.88 0.84
C THR A 14 20.04 -8.08 1.98
N ASP A 15 18.80 -7.58 1.80
CA ASP A 15 18.07 -6.69 2.71
C ASP A 15 17.10 -7.43 3.64
N ALA A 16 17.20 -8.76 3.72
CA ALA A 16 16.50 -9.55 4.72
C ALA A 16 16.88 -9.10 6.13
N VAL A 17 15.89 -8.90 6.99
CA VAL A 17 16.13 -8.50 8.39
C VAL A 17 16.98 -9.56 9.09
N PRO A 18 18.20 -9.24 9.57
CA PRO A 18 19.09 -10.22 10.21
C PRO A 18 18.47 -10.80 11.49
N THR A 19 18.72 -12.09 11.76
CA THR A 19 18.18 -12.78 12.95
C THR A 19 18.47 -12.05 14.28
N PRO A 20 19.67 -11.51 14.53
CA PRO A 20 19.91 -10.72 15.75
C PRO A 20 19.02 -9.48 15.86
N LEU A 21 18.76 -8.82 14.73
CA LEU A 21 17.87 -7.66 14.70
C LEU A 21 16.40 -8.07 14.94
N GLN A 22 15.95 -9.19 14.35
CA GLN A 22 14.60 -9.72 14.61
C GLN A 22 14.40 -9.96 16.11
N ARG A 23 15.41 -10.54 16.79
CA ARG A 23 15.36 -10.74 18.24
C ARG A 23 15.30 -9.44 19.01
N ALA A 24 16.15 -8.49 18.67
CA ALA A 24 16.15 -7.17 19.30
C ALA A 24 14.82 -6.44 19.10
N VAL A 25 14.20 -6.55 17.91
CA VAL A 25 12.88 -6.00 17.62
C VAL A 25 11.82 -6.58 18.56
N GLN A 26 11.77 -7.92 18.73
CA GLN A 26 10.81 -8.58 19.62
C GLN A 26 11.01 -8.18 21.08
N ASP A 27 12.25 -8.11 21.55
CA ASP A 27 12.57 -7.79 22.94
C ASP A 27 12.28 -6.30 23.29
N ASN A 28 12.06 -5.45 22.27
CA ASN A 28 11.83 -4.01 22.44
C ASN A 28 10.46 -3.54 21.90
N GLY A 29 9.44 -4.41 21.98
CA GLY A 29 8.06 -4.05 21.68
C GLY A 29 7.70 -4.06 20.18
N GLY A 30 8.60 -4.52 19.32
CA GLY A 30 8.27 -4.84 17.94
C GLY A 30 7.72 -6.25 17.79
N LEU A 31 7.29 -6.61 16.58
CA LEU A 31 6.64 -7.89 16.28
C LEU A 31 7.38 -8.61 15.16
N VAL A 32 7.60 -9.92 15.35
CA VAL A 32 8.04 -10.83 14.30
C VAL A 32 7.04 -11.97 14.24
N LEU A 33 6.22 -11.99 13.21
CA LEU A 33 5.14 -12.97 13.01
C LEU A 33 5.51 -13.94 11.89
N GLY A 34 5.21 -15.20 12.07
CA GLY A 34 5.30 -16.25 11.06
C GLY A 34 3.91 -16.72 10.65
N GLY A 35 3.67 -16.80 9.34
CA GLY A 35 2.52 -17.47 8.75
C GLY A 35 2.92 -18.89 8.35
N PHE A 36 2.23 -19.90 8.89
CA PHE A 36 2.54 -21.30 8.63
C PHE A 36 1.44 -21.96 7.81
N ALA A 37 1.85 -22.80 6.86
CA ALA A 37 1.01 -23.78 6.22
C ALA A 37 1.49 -25.15 6.73
N ASP A 38 0.69 -25.80 7.55
CA ASP A 38 1.09 -26.95 8.37
C ASP A 38 2.35 -26.63 9.19
N ILE A 39 3.47 -27.31 8.92
CA ILE A 39 4.75 -27.10 9.61
C ILE A 39 5.71 -26.17 8.83
N HIS A 40 5.31 -25.71 7.65
CA HIS A 40 6.18 -24.92 6.77
C HIS A 40 5.94 -23.42 6.96
N LEU A 41 7.03 -22.68 7.18
CA LEU A 41 6.96 -21.21 7.20
C LEU A 41 6.66 -20.70 5.78
N ALA A 42 5.42 -20.30 5.57
CA ALA A 42 4.88 -19.83 4.29
C ALA A 42 4.93 -18.31 4.12
N GLY A 43 4.97 -17.57 5.23
CA GLY A 43 5.04 -16.11 5.22
C GLY A 43 5.61 -15.54 6.51
N TYR A 44 5.93 -14.25 6.51
CA TYR A 44 6.35 -13.54 7.71
C TYR A 44 5.96 -12.06 7.65
N ALA A 45 5.93 -11.41 8.81
CA ALA A 45 5.90 -9.97 8.95
C ALA A 45 6.85 -9.54 10.07
N VAL A 46 7.62 -8.48 9.83
CA VAL A 46 8.50 -7.84 10.82
C VAL A 46 8.05 -6.40 10.99
N ALA A 47 7.72 -6.01 12.21
CA ALA A 47 7.32 -4.66 12.57
C ALA A 47 8.09 -4.18 13.80
N PHE A 48 8.42 -2.89 13.85
CA PHE A 48 9.10 -2.26 14.97
C PHE A 48 8.35 -1.00 15.43
N LEU A 49 8.62 -0.57 16.66
CA LEU A 49 8.04 0.66 17.20
C LEU A 49 8.57 1.88 16.47
N GLY A 50 7.66 2.73 16.02
CA GLY A 50 7.91 4.07 15.51
C GLY A 50 7.36 5.13 16.45
N TRP A 51 7.90 6.34 16.35
CA TRP A 51 7.47 7.52 17.05
C TRP A 51 7.37 8.69 16.08
N ASP A 52 6.26 9.44 16.09
CA ASP A 52 6.05 10.56 15.17
C ASP A 52 6.15 11.94 15.83
N GLY A 53 6.58 11.98 17.09
CA GLY A 53 6.65 13.18 17.91
C GLY A 53 5.47 13.34 18.86
N ALA A 54 4.37 12.60 18.67
CA ALA A 54 3.16 12.66 19.47
C ALA A 54 2.73 11.29 20.01
N ALA A 55 2.77 10.25 19.17
CA ALA A 55 2.31 8.90 19.52
C ALA A 55 3.25 7.80 19.02
N LEU A 56 3.20 6.65 19.70
CA LEU A 56 3.83 5.42 19.24
C LEU A 56 2.92 4.71 18.24
N TYR A 57 3.53 4.04 17.27
CA TYR A 57 2.86 3.18 16.29
C TYR A 57 3.73 1.96 15.98
N GLN A 58 3.17 0.92 15.40
CA GLN A 58 3.97 -0.15 14.79
C GLN A 58 4.24 0.17 13.33
N TYR A 59 5.49 0.04 12.91
CA TYR A 59 5.88 0.17 11.50
C TYR A 59 6.20 -1.21 10.93
N ILE A 60 5.40 -1.70 9.98
CA ILE A 60 5.70 -2.92 9.23
C ILE A 60 6.82 -2.59 8.26
N HIS A 61 8.00 -3.12 8.56
CA HIS A 61 9.19 -2.93 7.74
C HIS A 61 9.21 -3.89 6.54
N SER A 62 8.88 -5.16 6.79
CA SER A 62 8.92 -6.20 5.76
C SER A 62 7.83 -7.24 6.02
N THR A 63 7.17 -7.64 4.95
CA THR A 63 6.20 -8.74 4.96
C THR A 63 6.27 -9.49 3.64
N ALA A 64 6.19 -10.81 3.70
CA ALA A 64 6.25 -11.66 2.53
C ALA A 64 5.42 -12.92 2.71
N VAL A 65 4.91 -13.42 1.59
CA VAL A 65 4.32 -14.76 1.46
C VAL A 65 5.00 -15.44 0.28
N ARG A 66 5.48 -16.65 0.49
CA ARG A 66 6.11 -17.46 -0.58
C ARG A 66 5.18 -17.56 -1.79
N PRO A 67 5.70 -17.52 -3.02
CA PRO A 67 4.87 -17.55 -4.25
C PRO A 67 3.83 -18.67 -4.27
N GLU A 68 4.20 -19.88 -3.83
CA GLU A 68 3.33 -21.06 -3.80
C GLU A 68 2.17 -20.98 -2.80
N TYR A 69 2.24 -20.06 -1.81
CA TYR A 69 1.19 -19.81 -0.83
C TYR A 69 0.47 -18.48 -1.01
N GLN A 70 0.79 -17.73 -2.07
CA GLN A 70 0.06 -16.50 -2.42
C GLN A 70 -1.36 -16.82 -2.92
N ASN A 71 -2.27 -15.84 -2.83
CA ASN A 71 -3.68 -15.95 -3.20
C ASN A 71 -4.52 -16.94 -2.33
N HIS A 72 -3.98 -17.42 -1.21
CA HIS A 72 -4.65 -18.27 -0.23
C HIS A 72 -5.00 -17.53 1.07
N HIS A 73 -5.19 -16.22 1.00
CA HIS A 73 -5.54 -15.33 2.13
C HIS A 73 -4.52 -15.25 3.27
N LEU A 74 -3.36 -15.91 3.18
CA LEU A 74 -2.36 -15.93 4.25
C LEU A 74 -1.88 -14.52 4.63
N GLY A 75 -1.65 -13.64 3.66
CA GLY A 75 -1.27 -12.24 3.92
C GLY A 75 -2.34 -11.52 4.75
N PHE A 76 -3.62 -11.68 4.41
CA PHE A 76 -4.72 -11.08 5.17
C PHE A 76 -4.78 -11.63 6.61
N GLN A 77 -4.66 -12.95 6.79
CA GLN A 77 -4.67 -13.59 8.12
C GLN A 77 -3.50 -13.11 8.99
N MET A 78 -2.29 -13.05 8.43
CA MET A 78 -1.11 -12.55 9.14
C MET A 78 -1.29 -11.10 9.62
N HIS A 79 -1.81 -10.22 8.76
CA HIS A 79 -2.03 -8.82 9.16
C HIS A 79 -3.21 -8.68 10.13
N SER A 80 -4.23 -9.51 10.02
CA SER A 80 -5.32 -9.55 11.02
C SER A 80 -4.81 -9.97 12.40
N SER A 81 -3.90 -10.95 12.46
CA SER A 81 -3.22 -11.34 13.71
C SER A 81 -2.30 -10.23 14.21
N LEU A 82 -1.52 -9.60 13.34
CA LEU A 82 -0.67 -8.46 13.69
C LEU A 82 -1.50 -7.33 14.32
N ARG A 83 -2.67 -7.02 13.76
CA ARG A 83 -3.59 -6.03 14.33
C ARG A 83 -3.95 -6.37 15.78
N GLN A 84 -4.30 -7.63 16.06
CA GLN A 84 -4.67 -8.05 17.40
C GLN A 84 -3.52 -7.82 18.39
N GLU A 85 -2.31 -8.25 18.05
CA GLU A 85 -1.11 -8.04 18.86
C GLU A 85 -0.84 -6.55 19.11
N VAL A 86 -0.94 -5.71 18.08
CA VAL A 86 -0.71 -4.25 18.21
C VAL A 86 -1.75 -3.62 19.14
N LEU A 87 -3.03 -4.02 19.03
CA LEU A 87 -4.07 -3.52 19.94
C LEU A 87 -3.84 -3.98 21.39
N GLN A 88 -3.34 -5.20 21.62
CA GLN A 88 -2.97 -5.71 22.96
C GLN A 88 -1.79 -4.92 23.57
N LEU A 89 -0.88 -4.40 22.74
CA LEU A 89 0.18 -3.47 23.18
C LEU A 89 -0.35 -2.06 23.53
N GLY A 90 -1.64 -1.80 23.36
CA GLY A 90 -2.27 -0.50 23.60
C GLY A 90 -2.03 0.51 22.48
N LEU A 91 -1.58 0.07 21.31
CA LEU A 91 -1.37 0.90 20.14
C LEU A 91 -2.58 0.82 19.20
N SER A 92 -2.92 1.93 18.56
CA SER A 92 -4.08 2.03 17.67
C SER A 92 -3.71 2.20 16.19
N GLU A 93 -2.42 2.28 15.88
CA GLU A 93 -1.95 2.61 14.54
C GLU A 93 -0.81 1.71 14.09
N VAL A 94 -0.90 1.28 12.83
CA VAL A 94 0.18 0.63 12.09
C VAL A 94 0.49 1.48 10.86
N ARG A 95 1.77 1.64 10.57
CA ARG A 95 2.25 2.27 9.31
C ARG A 95 3.07 1.28 8.52
N LEU A 96 3.07 1.46 7.22
CA LEU A 96 3.92 0.71 6.30
C LEU A 96 4.15 1.52 5.03
N ALA A 97 5.11 1.08 4.22
CA ALA A 97 5.33 1.64 2.90
C ALA A 97 5.42 0.49 1.88
N PHE A 98 4.74 0.63 0.75
CA PHE A 98 4.78 -0.36 -0.32
C PHE A 98 4.90 0.30 -1.70
N ASP A 99 5.32 -0.48 -2.69
CA ASP A 99 5.45 -0.01 -4.07
C ASP A 99 4.05 0.26 -4.67
N PRO A 100 3.75 1.50 -5.10
CA PRO A 100 2.46 1.87 -5.66
C PRO A 100 2.07 1.09 -6.92
N LEU A 101 3.02 0.47 -7.62
CA LEU A 101 2.76 -0.35 -8.80
C LEU A 101 2.42 -1.82 -8.48
N GLN A 102 2.45 -2.21 -7.19
CA GLN A 102 2.11 -3.56 -6.75
C GLN A 102 0.62 -3.67 -6.43
N SER A 103 -0.19 -4.05 -7.44
CA SER A 103 -1.64 -4.20 -7.34
C SER A 103 -2.09 -5.09 -6.16
N ARG A 104 -1.38 -6.21 -5.92
CA ARG A 104 -1.68 -7.12 -4.79
C ARG A 104 -1.54 -6.44 -3.43
N ASN A 105 -0.53 -5.59 -3.26
CA ASN A 105 -0.32 -4.85 -2.01
C ASN A 105 -1.39 -3.78 -1.84
N ALA A 106 -1.70 -3.02 -2.89
CA ALA A 106 -2.76 -2.04 -2.87
C ALA A 106 -4.12 -2.69 -2.55
N TRP A 107 -4.44 -3.83 -3.19
CA TRP A 107 -5.64 -4.60 -2.88
C TRP A 107 -5.68 -5.06 -1.42
N LEU A 108 -4.58 -5.61 -0.90
CA LEU A 108 -4.53 -6.09 0.48
C LEU A 108 -4.66 -4.92 1.47
N PHE A 109 -3.79 -3.92 1.37
CA PHE A 109 -3.66 -2.90 2.41
C PHE A 109 -4.76 -1.85 2.34
N VAL A 110 -5.16 -1.41 1.15
CA VAL A 110 -6.17 -0.36 0.98
C VAL A 110 -7.58 -0.94 0.98
N HIS A 111 -7.84 -1.92 0.10
CA HIS A 111 -9.19 -2.46 -0.07
C HIS A 111 -9.55 -3.45 1.04
N ARG A 112 -8.73 -4.48 1.30
CA ARG A 112 -9.09 -5.56 2.24
C ARG A 112 -8.90 -5.17 3.71
N LEU A 113 -7.82 -4.50 4.06
CA LEU A 113 -7.50 -4.12 5.44
C LEU A 113 -8.00 -2.70 5.79
N GLY A 114 -8.34 -1.88 4.82
CA GLY A 114 -8.94 -0.56 5.03
C GLY A 114 -7.94 0.53 5.42
N GLY A 115 -6.65 0.31 5.28
CA GLY A 115 -5.64 1.34 5.45
C GLY A 115 -5.72 2.41 4.37
N LEU A 116 -5.25 3.61 4.66
CA LEU A 116 -5.29 4.73 3.72
C LEU A 116 -3.90 5.28 3.45
N PRO A 117 -3.51 5.46 2.18
CA PRO A 117 -2.31 6.19 1.81
C PRO A 117 -2.34 7.64 2.30
N ASP A 118 -1.22 8.11 2.87
CA ASP A 118 -1.08 9.48 3.35
C ASP A 118 0.06 10.25 2.68
N ARG A 119 1.04 9.56 2.11
CA ARG A 119 2.20 10.21 1.50
C ARG A 119 2.82 9.38 0.39
N TYR A 120 3.15 10.02 -0.72
CA TYR A 120 4.01 9.47 -1.77
C TYR A 120 5.48 9.78 -1.45
N LEU A 121 6.34 8.75 -1.48
CA LEU A 121 7.76 8.82 -1.14
C LEU A 121 8.59 8.48 -2.38
N HIS A 122 9.25 9.50 -2.95
CA HIS A 122 10.08 9.34 -4.12
C HIS A 122 11.42 8.67 -3.77
N HIS A 123 11.79 7.63 -4.52
CA HIS A 123 13.07 6.93 -4.45
C HIS A 123 13.51 6.58 -3.00
N TYR A 124 12.53 6.11 -2.21
CA TYR A 124 12.60 6.05 -0.74
C TYR A 124 13.76 5.20 -0.19
N TYR A 125 14.04 4.07 -0.84
CA TYR A 125 15.10 3.14 -0.44
C TYR A 125 16.37 3.24 -1.31
N GLY A 126 16.45 4.20 -2.23
CA GLY A 126 17.54 4.24 -3.21
C GLY A 126 17.44 3.09 -4.22
N GLN A 127 18.57 2.68 -4.77
CA GLN A 127 18.62 1.54 -5.70
C GLN A 127 18.54 0.22 -4.94
N LEU A 128 17.58 -0.62 -5.32
CA LEU A 128 17.40 -1.96 -4.78
C LEU A 128 17.84 -2.99 -5.81
N PRO A 129 18.77 -3.91 -5.47
CA PRO A 129 19.35 -4.85 -6.41
C PRO A 129 18.50 -6.12 -6.63
N ASP A 130 17.47 -6.32 -5.81
CA ASP A 130 16.65 -7.53 -5.85
C ASP A 130 15.84 -7.68 -7.16
N ALA A 131 15.34 -8.90 -7.42
CA ALA A 131 14.67 -9.25 -8.66
C ALA A 131 13.39 -8.44 -8.92
N VAL A 132 12.71 -7.97 -7.86
CA VAL A 132 11.45 -7.23 -7.97
C VAL A 132 11.68 -5.74 -8.27
N ASN A 133 12.74 -5.15 -7.72
CA ASN A 133 12.98 -3.71 -7.78
C ASN A 133 14.09 -3.30 -8.77
N ARG A 134 14.90 -4.25 -9.26
CA ARG A 134 16.03 -3.95 -10.16
C ARG A 134 15.61 -3.13 -11.39
N GLY A 135 16.37 -2.06 -11.66
CA GLY A 135 16.19 -1.21 -12.84
C GLY A 135 15.05 -0.20 -12.76
N ILE A 136 14.47 0.01 -11.59
CA ILE A 136 13.40 0.98 -11.36
C ILE A 136 13.63 1.72 -10.04
N GLU A 137 13.23 2.99 -9.97
CA GLU A 137 13.29 3.77 -8.73
C GLU A 137 12.36 3.19 -7.66
N SER A 138 12.82 3.22 -6.42
CA SER A 138 12.12 2.62 -5.27
C SER A 138 11.07 3.55 -4.66
N ASP A 139 10.17 4.09 -5.47
CA ASP A 139 9.06 4.89 -4.96
C ASP A 139 8.15 4.04 -4.07
N ARG A 140 7.62 4.66 -3.04
CA ARG A 140 6.71 4.02 -2.10
C ARG A 140 5.49 4.90 -1.82
N ILE A 141 4.39 4.28 -1.50
CA ILE A 141 3.27 4.92 -0.82
C ILE A 141 3.35 4.54 0.65
N ARG A 142 3.39 5.55 1.54
CA ARG A 142 3.18 5.32 2.96
C ARG A 142 1.68 5.20 3.22
N LEU A 143 1.33 4.23 4.05
CA LEU A 143 -0.04 3.94 4.42
C LEU A 143 -0.17 4.00 5.94
N ILE A 144 -1.25 4.62 6.40
CA ILE A 144 -1.70 4.60 7.79
C ILE A 144 -2.87 3.63 7.91
N TRP A 145 -2.73 2.67 8.82
CA TRP A 145 -3.77 1.72 9.16
C TRP A 145 -4.25 1.98 10.58
N SER A 146 -5.34 2.76 10.70
CA SER A 146 -5.99 3.10 11.96
C SER A 146 -6.84 1.93 12.44
N LEU A 147 -6.30 1.10 13.32
CA LEU A 147 -6.76 -0.25 13.63
C LEU A 147 -8.17 -0.35 14.18
N ALA A 148 -8.65 0.68 14.88
CA ALA A 148 -10.00 0.74 15.47
C ALA A 148 -10.94 1.70 14.72
N SER A 149 -10.59 2.11 13.50
CA SER A 149 -11.48 2.97 12.71
C SER A 149 -12.69 2.17 12.19
N PRO A 150 -13.88 2.81 12.05
CA PRO A 150 -15.05 2.14 11.50
C PRO A 150 -14.85 1.55 10.10
N ARG A 151 -13.96 2.14 9.30
CA ARG A 151 -13.58 1.60 8.00
C ARG A 151 -12.88 0.26 8.15
N VAL A 152 -11.85 0.19 9.00
CA VAL A 152 -11.06 -1.03 9.23
C VAL A 152 -11.94 -2.14 9.80
N GLU A 153 -12.79 -1.83 10.78
CA GLU A 153 -13.70 -2.81 11.38
C GLU A 153 -14.63 -3.42 10.33
N ARG A 154 -15.33 -2.59 9.54
CA ARG A 154 -16.18 -3.09 8.45
C ARG A 154 -15.42 -3.96 7.45
N ARG A 155 -14.20 -3.58 7.06
CA ARG A 155 -13.38 -4.37 6.12
C ARG A 155 -13.02 -5.75 6.70
N LEU A 156 -12.65 -5.81 7.96
CA LEU A 156 -12.31 -7.06 8.64
C LEU A 156 -13.54 -7.96 8.85
N GLU A 157 -14.73 -7.38 8.99
CA GLU A 157 -16.01 -8.09 9.02
C GLU A 157 -16.48 -8.58 7.63
N GLY A 158 -15.72 -8.26 6.58
CA GLY A 158 -16.04 -8.67 5.22
C GLY A 158 -16.98 -7.72 4.46
N THR A 159 -17.22 -6.51 4.99
CA THR A 159 -18.04 -5.50 4.32
C THR A 159 -17.19 -4.69 3.36
N TYR A 160 -17.30 -4.97 2.08
CA TYR A 160 -16.60 -4.32 0.97
C TYR A 160 -17.60 -3.72 -0.01
N PRO A 161 -17.18 -2.72 -0.83
CA PRO A 161 -17.95 -2.40 -2.03
C PRO A 161 -18.12 -3.65 -2.89
N THR A 162 -19.29 -3.80 -3.45
CA THR A 162 -19.55 -4.87 -4.41
C THR A 162 -18.82 -4.59 -5.72
N PRO A 163 -18.53 -5.61 -6.55
CA PRO A 163 -17.93 -5.39 -7.87
C PRO A 163 -18.73 -4.40 -8.74
N ALA A 164 -20.07 -4.37 -8.59
CA ALA A 164 -20.93 -3.42 -9.32
C ALA A 164 -20.76 -1.98 -8.82
N GLU A 165 -20.58 -1.78 -7.51
CA GLU A 165 -20.31 -0.46 -6.93
C GLU A 165 -18.92 0.04 -7.33
N ASP A 166 -17.90 -0.83 -7.31
CA ASP A 166 -16.56 -0.51 -7.77
C ASP A 166 -16.56 -0.14 -9.26
N GLU A 167 -17.28 -0.90 -10.10
CA GLU A 167 -17.42 -0.61 -11.52
C GLU A 167 -18.16 0.71 -11.76
N ALA A 168 -19.24 0.99 -11.02
CA ALA A 168 -19.98 2.23 -11.13
C ALA A 168 -19.13 3.45 -10.75
N ARG A 169 -18.36 3.34 -9.65
CA ARG A 169 -17.38 4.37 -9.25
C ARG A 169 -16.32 4.60 -10.32
N TRP A 170 -15.73 3.53 -10.81
CA TRP A 170 -14.72 3.60 -11.87
C TRP A 170 -15.26 4.28 -13.13
N ARG A 171 -16.48 3.91 -13.58
CA ARG A 171 -17.11 4.50 -14.78
C ARG A 171 -17.39 5.99 -14.65
N SER A 172 -17.69 6.47 -13.45
CA SER A 172 -17.97 7.88 -13.17
C SER A 172 -16.71 8.72 -12.91
N ALA A 173 -15.56 8.07 -12.73
CA ALA A 173 -14.33 8.73 -12.31
C ALA A 173 -13.53 9.26 -13.50
N THR A 174 -12.84 10.40 -13.29
CA THR A 174 -11.87 10.94 -14.26
C THR A 174 -10.59 10.11 -14.24
N PRO A 175 -10.09 9.62 -15.40
CA PRO A 175 -8.82 8.91 -15.46
C PRO A 175 -7.64 9.87 -15.24
N LEU A 176 -6.71 9.50 -14.35
CA LEU A 176 -5.45 10.24 -14.14
C LEU A 176 -4.33 9.73 -15.04
N ILE A 177 -4.39 8.49 -15.47
CA ILE A 177 -3.46 7.92 -16.45
C ILE A 177 -4.30 7.29 -17.56
N ARG A 178 -4.13 7.77 -18.79
CA ARG A 178 -4.65 7.09 -19.97
C ARG A 178 -3.68 5.98 -20.36
N THR A 179 -4.19 4.80 -20.58
CA THR A 179 -3.40 3.62 -20.95
C THR A 179 -3.88 3.01 -22.24
N GLU A 180 -2.98 2.38 -22.99
CA GLU A 180 -3.26 1.65 -24.22
C GLU A 180 -2.57 0.29 -24.20
N PRO A 181 -3.11 -0.74 -24.86
CA PRO A 181 -2.41 -2.01 -25.00
C PRO A 181 -1.15 -1.81 -25.85
N GLY A 182 -0.01 -2.36 -25.36
CA GLY A 182 1.22 -2.45 -26.12
C GLY A 182 1.20 -3.64 -27.09
N GLU A 183 2.30 -3.85 -27.83
CA GLU A 183 2.43 -4.95 -28.81
C GLU A 183 2.32 -6.33 -28.14
N SER A 184 2.78 -6.46 -26.90
CA SER A 184 2.68 -7.68 -26.09
C SER A 184 1.28 -7.91 -25.50
N GLY A 185 0.34 -6.96 -25.65
CA GLY A 185 -0.96 -6.95 -24.97
C GLY A 185 -0.90 -6.39 -23.54
N VAL A 186 0.28 -6.14 -22.97
CA VAL A 186 0.44 -5.46 -21.68
C VAL A 186 0.11 -3.97 -21.85
N ARG A 187 -0.70 -3.42 -20.96
CA ARG A 187 -1.07 -1.99 -21.00
C ARG A 187 0.10 -1.09 -20.65
N LEU A 188 0.17 0.04 -21.36
CA LEU A 188 1.23 1.03 -21.22
C LEU A 188 0.63 2.42 -20.93
N PRO A 189 1.25 3.24 -20.06
CA PRO A 189 0.81 4.59 -19.81
C PRO A 189 1.17 5.47 -21.02
N VAL A 190 0.21 6.29 -21.47
CA VAL A 190 0.36 7.17 -22.63
C VAL A 190 0.31 8.65 -22.23
N GLU A 191 -0.53 8.99 -21.25
CA GLU A 191 -0.77 10.38 -20.85
C GLU A 191 -1.16 10.44 -19.37
N VAL A 192 -0.65 11.46 -18.67
CA VAL A 192 -1.07 11.81 -17.32
C VAL A 192 -1.99 13.02 -17.40
N GLN A 193 -3.11 12.96 -16.68
CA GLN A 193 -4.15 13.99 -16.64
C GLN A 193 -4.38 14.47 -15.21
N GLU A 194 -4.87 15.69 -15.07
CA GLU A 194 -5.28 16.22 -13.77
C GLU A 194 -6.64 15.67 -13.35
N PRO A 195 -6.85 15.43 -12.04
CA PRO A 195 -8.15 15.00 -11.53
C PRO A 195 -9.20 16.10 -11.70
N SER A 196 -10.42 15.67 -11.96
CA SER A 196 -11.58 16.57 -11.98
C SER A 196 -12.83 15.85 -11.47
N GLY A 197 -13.79 16.63 -10.94
CA GLY A 197 -15.06 16.09 -10.45
C GLY A 197 -14.94 15.38 -9.08
N PRO A 198 -15.98 14.64 -8.68
CA PRO A 198 -16.07 14.06 -7.34
C PRO A 198 -15.22 12.81 -7.13
N VAL A 199 -14.82 12.12 -8.19
CA VAL A 199 -14.00 10.90 -8.14
C VAL A 199 -13.01 10.90 -9.31
N ALA A 200 -11.79 10.50 -9.04
CA ALA A 200 -10.78 10.20 -10.04
C ALA A 200 -10.26 8.76 -9.87
N HIS A 201 -9.69 8.18 -10.91
CA HIS A 201 -9.03 6.89 -10.80
C HIS A 201 -7.63 6.94 -11.40
N LEU A 202 -6.69 6.29 -10.74
CA LEU A 202 -5.32 6.12 -11.19
C LEU A 202 -5.09 4.64 -11.49
N GLU A 203 -4.94 4.32 -12.77
CA GLU A 203 -4.63 2.96 -13.20
C GLU A 203 -3.18 2.59 -12.93
N ILE A 204 -2.96 1.36 -12.48
CA ILE A 204 -1.65 0.72 -12.39
C ILE A 204 -1.71 -0.66 -13.07
N PRO A 205 -0.57 -1.26 -13.44
CA PRO A 205 -0.56 -2.61 -13.97
C PRO A 205 -1.26 -3.60 -13.03
N PHE A 206 -2.13 -4.44 -13.58
CA PHE A 206 -2.73 -5.52 -12.80
C PHE A 206 -1.66 -6.50 -12.31
N ASP A 207 -0.68 -6.81 -13.15
CA ASP A 207 0.50 -7.59 -12.81
C ASP A 207 1.76 -6.87 -13.34
N PHE A 208 2.52 -6.26 -12.43
CA PHE A 208 3.73 -5.53 -12.78
C PHE A 208 4.88 -6.44 -13.20
N ALA A 209 4.84 -7.73 -12.83
CA ALA A 209 5.82 -8.69 -13.29
C ALA A 209 5.71 -8.95 -14.80
N LEU A 210 4.49 -8.96 -15.36
CA LEU A 210 4.27 -9.07 -16.79
C LEU A 210 4.82 -7.87 -17.57
N VAL A 211 4.73 -6.65 -17.00
CA VAL A 211 5.38 -5.47 -17.60
C VAL A 211 6.90 -5.67 -17.64
N ARG A 212 7.49 -6.19 -16.57
CA ARG A 212 8.92 -6.46 -16.48
C ARG A 212 9.37 -7.49 -17.50
N GLU A 213 8.57 -8.54 -17.70
CA GLU A 213 8.89 -9.64 -18.58
C GLU A 213 8.73 -9.27 -20.07
N HIS A 214 7.63 -8.60 -20.42
CA HIS A 214 7.24 -8.36 -21.81
C HIS A 214 7.55 -6.96 -22.32
N GLU A 215 7.58 -5.97 -21.44
CA GLU A 215 7.77 -4.54 -21.78
C GLU A 215 8.78 -3.86 -20.84
N PRO A 216 10.01 -4.37 -20.68
CA PRO A 216 10.97 -3.85 -19.68
C PRO A 216 11.28 -2.36 -19.86
N ALA A 217 11.24 -1.85 -21.09
CA ALA A 217 11.39 -0.42 -21.39
C ALA A 217 10.25 0.46 -20.83
N ALA A 218 9.10 -0.15 -20.49
CA ALA A 218 7.96 0.57 -19.94
C ALA A 218 8.01 0.71 -18.39
N LEU A 219 8.92 0.01 -17.70
CA LEU A 219 9.02 0.08 -16.24
C LEU A 219 9.20 1.52 -15.74
N GLY A 220 10.12 2.26 -16.31
CA GLY A 220 10.35 3.67 -16.00
C GLY A 220 9.15 4.55 -16.35
N ARG A 221 8.49 4.30 -17.48
CA ARG A 221 7.29 5.05 -17.90
C ARG A 221 6.17 4.89 -16.88
N TRP A 222 5.88 3.67 -16.43
CA TRP A 222 4.89 3.41 -15.38
C TRP A 222 5.25 4.13 -14.07
N ARG A 223 6.53 4.06 -13.67
CA ARG A 223 7.00 4.73 -12.44
C ARG A 223 6.79 6.24 -12.50
N HIS A 224 7.19 6.87 -13.59
CA HIS A 224 7.04 8.32 -13.77
C HIS A 224 5.56 8.72 -13.87
N ALA A 225 4.78 8.05 -14.71
CA ALA A 225 3.35 8.35 -14.86
C ALA A 225 2.59 8.23 -13.53
N THR A 226 2.85 7.16 -12.76
CA THR A 226 2.23 6.96 -11.44
C THR A 226 2.63 8.06 -10.45
N ARG A 227 3.90 8.43 -10.40
CA ARG A 227 4.40 9.52 -9.56
C ARG A 227 3.75 10.85 -9.89
N ASP A 228 3.73 11.19 -11.17
CA ASP A 228 3.19 12.46 -11.63
C ASP A 228 1.69 12.55 -11.38
N ALA A 229 0.95 11.45 -11.60
CA ALA A 229 -0.48 11.40 -11.32
C ALA A 229 -0.79 11.51 -9.82
N PHE A 230 -0.05 10.83 -8.94
CA PHE A 230 -0.22 11.00 -7.49
C PHE A 230 0.11 12.41 -7.02
N ARG A 231 1.15 13.03 -7.59
CA ARG A 231 1.53 14.40 -7.26
C ARG A 231 0.47 15.38 -7.71
N ALA A 232 0.02 15.31 -8.96
CA ALA A 232 -1.05 16.16 -9.50
C ALA A 232 -2.35 16.03 -8.67
N ALA A 233 -2.70 14.81 -8.28
CA ALA A 233 -3.86 14.58 -7.42
C ALA A 233 -3.71 15.24 -6.04
N ALA A 234 -2.56 15.07 -5.39
CA ALA A 234 -2.30 15.66 -4.08
C ALA A 234 -2.29 17.19 -4.12
N ASP A 235 -1.69 17.79 -5.15
CA ASP A 235 -1.62 19.25 -5.34
C ASP A 235 -3.02 19.87 -5.51
N LEU A 236 -3.98 19.11 -6.03
CA LEU A 236 -5.40 19.49 -6.18
C LEU A 236 -6.28 19.01 -5.01
N GLY A 237 -5.70 18.51 -3.94
CA GLY A 237 -6.39 18.11 -2.72
C GLY A 237 -7.17 16.80 -2.83
N TYR A 238 -6.81 15.91 -3.76
CA TYR A 238 -7.35 14.55 -3.81
C TYR A 238 -6.52 13.59 -2.97
N SER A 239 -7.19 12.64 -2.35
CA SER A 239 -6.56 11.54 -1.62
C SER A 239 -7.14 10.20 -2.04
N VAL A 240 -6.33 9.14 -1.90
CA VAL A 240 -6.81 7.78 -2.13
C VAL A 240 -7.80 7.39 -1.04
N ASP A 241 -8.96 6.95 -1.44
CA ASP A 241 -10.00 6.46 -0.53
C ASP A 241 -10.30 4.97 -0.69
N ASP A 242 -9.96 4.36 -1.83
CA ASP A 242 -10.07 2.92 -2.02
C ASP A 242 -9.16 2.41 -3.15
N PHE A 243 -9.20 1.09 -3.36
CA PHE A 243 -8.57 0.41 -4.48
C PHE A 243 -9.53 -0.62 -5.07
N ALA A 244 -9.68 -0.64 -6.39
CA ALA A 244 -10.60 -1.53 -7.08
C ALA A 244 -9.89 -2.34 -8.16
N ILE A 245 -10.38 -3.56 -8.39
CA ILE A 245 -10.05 -4.38 -9.55
C ILE A 245 -11.33 -4.57 -10.34
N VAL A 246 -11.36 -4.02 -11.54
CA VAL A 246 -12.55 -3.98 -12.40
C VAL A 246 -12.28 -4.77 -13.68
N SER A 247 -13.30 -5.48 -14.18
CA SER A 247 -13.25 -6.13 -15.48
C SER A 247 -13.72 -5.16 -16.56
N VAL A 248 -12.82 -4.76 -17.43
CA VAL A 248 -13.09 -3.87 -18.57
C VAL A 248 -12.83 -4.63 -19.86
N GLU A 249 -13.84 -4.81 -20.72
CA GLU A 249 -13.68 -5.52 -21.99
C GLU A 249 -12.99 -6.90 -21.86
N HIS A 250 -13.35 -7.65 -20.80
CA HIS A 250 -12.78 -8.95 -20.42
C HIS A 250 -11.35 -8.92 -19.87
N GLU A 251 -10.74 -7.74 -19.72
CA GLU A 251 -9.43 -7.54 -19.09
C GLU A 251 -9.60 -7.12 -17.62
N ARG A 252 -8.83 -7.70 -16.70
CA ARG A 252 -8.78 -7.26 -15.30
C ARG A 252 -7.82 -6.09 -15.18
N ARG A 253 -8.34 -4.97 -14.70
CA ARG A 253 -7.59 -3.72 -14.54
C ARG A 253 -7.63 -3.26 -13.08
N SER A 254 -6.59 -2.59 -12.63
CA SER A 254 -6.37 -2.20 -11.24
C SER A 254 -6.30 -0.68 -11.10
N PHE A 255 -7.06 -0.14 -10.14
CA PHE A 255 -7.21 1.30 -9.96
C PHE A 255 -7.15 1.72 -8.50
N TYR A 256 -6.35 2.72 -8.18
CA TYR A 256 -6.61 3.55 -7.00
C TYR A 256 -7.79 4.45 -7.32
N LEU A 257 -8.73 4.55 -6.38
CA LEU A 257 -9.86 5.47 -6.42
C LEU A 257 -9.53 6.66 -5.51
N LEU A 258 -9.70 7.86 -6.04
CA LEU A 258 -9.37 9.09 -5.33
C LEU A 258 -10.59 10.01 -5.29
N SER A 259 -10.75 10.73 -4.19
CA SER A 259 -11.76 11.77 -4.04
C SER A 259 -11.15 13.01 -3.38
N PRO A 260 -11.77 14.20 -3.54
CA PRO A 260 -11.34 15.38 -2.82
C PRO A 260 -11.29 15.10 -1.32
N THR A 261 -10.18 15.44 -0.70
CA THR A 261 -10.02 15.33 0.76
C THR A 261 -11.03 16.25 1.43
N PRO A 262 -11.89 15.76 2.34
CA PRO A 262 -12.77 16.63 3.08
C PRO A 262 -11.97 17.75 3.73
N ALA A 263 -12.37 18.99 3.56
CA ALA A 263 -11.78 20.11 4.29
C ALA A 263 -11.78 19.73 5.77
N ALA A 264 -10.60 19.70 6.41
CA ALA A 264 -10.54 19.47 7.85
C ALA A 264 -11.49 20.50 8.49
N ALA A 265 -12.51 20.01 9.21
CA ALA A 265 -13.37 20.87 9.98
C ALA A 265 -12.43 21.67 10.89
N SER A 266 -12.25 22.95 10.60
CA SER A 266 -11.48 23.84 11.44
C SER A 266 -12.22 23.92 12.77
N GLU A 267 -11.82 23.12 13.75
CA GLU A 267 -12.25 23.36 15.12
C GLU A 267 -11.81 24.79 15.45
N PRO A 268 -12.74 25.66 15.90
CA PRO A 268 -12.37 26.97 16.35
C PRO A 268 -11.40 26.77 17.53
N VAL A 269 -10.19 27.27 17.37
CA VAL A 269 -9.22 27.34 18.47
C VAL A 269 -9.93 28.10 19.60
N ALA A 270 -10.38 27.38 20.62
CA ALA A 270 -10.92 27.98 21.82
C ALA A 270 -9.85 28.89 22.38
N GLY A 271 -10.13 30.20 22.36
CA GLY A 271 -9.24 31.25 22.87
C GLY A 271 -8.84 30.92 24.28
N GLY A 272 -7.55 30.57 24.47
CA GLY A 272 -6.96 30.44 25.80
C GLY A 272 -7.06 31.78 26.54
N PRO A 273 -7.26 31.77 27.87
CA PRO A 273 -7.34 32.99 28.66
C PRO A 273 -6.02 33.75 28.57
N SER A 274 -6.10 35.05 28.27
CA SER A 274 -4.98 36.00 28.34
C SER A 274 -4.31 35.92 29.70
N PRO A 275 -2.98 35.85 29.81
CA PRO A 275 -2.31 35.99 31.09
C PRO A 275 -2.50 37.42 31.59
N GLY A 276 -3.25 37.55 32.68
CA GLY A 276 -3.41 38.80 33.40
C GLY A 276 -2.03 39.31 33.86
N ARG A 277 -1.77 40.57 33.57
CA ARG A 277 -0.65 41.31 34.16
C ARG A 277 -0.93 41.50 35.66
N GLY A 278 -0.06 41.03 36.50
CA GLY A 278 0.07 41.32 37.89
C GLY A 278 1.55 41.32 38.29
#